data_27f6d9f36ed963f8e6635a7a13c238aa
#
_entry.id   27f6d9f36ed963f8e6635a7a13c238aa
#
_cell.length_a   1.000
_cell.length_b   1.000
_cell.length_c   1.000
_cell.angle_alpha   90.00
_cell.angle_beta   90.00
_cell.angle_gamma   90.00
#
_symmetry.space_group_name_H-M   'P 1'
#
loop_
_entity.id
_entity.type
_entity.pdbx_description
1 polymer ?
#
loop_
_entity_poly.entity_id
_entity_poly.type
_entity_poly.pdbx_seq_one_letter_code
_entity_poly.pdbx_strand_id
1 'polypeptide(L)'
;MTYKVIISKNNKKFPIKGLNELLAGMYWNARLKKFQNEVKAENDKQCRLAIQKYLRGVKIENPIICHFYVYAKDKMHDRGNINSALEKSFMDALQQKSVIKNDTFDLVYDSTFHTELCRDNPRIEVIIEEMEGE
;
A
#
# COMPACT_ATOMS: atom_id res chain seq x y z
N MET A 1 17.43 -1.46 10.79
CA MET A 1 17.54 -0.83 9.45
C MET A 1 16.17 -0.40 8.97
N THR A 2 16.09 0.73 8.30
CA THR A 2 14.82 1.22 7.76
C THR A 2 14.91 1.38 6.24
N TYR A 3 13.78 1.22 5.58
CA TYR A 3 13.64 1.38 4.14
C TYR A 3 12.49 2.33 3.86
N LYS A 4 12.62 3.16 2.83
CA LYS A 4 11.58 4.11 2.45
C LYS A 4 11.12 3.82 1.02
N VAL A 5 9.80 3.68 0.85
CA VAL A 5 9.16 3.49 -0.44
C VAL A 5 8.17 4.61 -0.68
N ILE A 6 8.24 5.25 -1.84
CA ILE A 6 7.32 6.32 -2.20
C ILE A 6 6.43 5.85 -3.35
N ILE A 7 5.11 5.94 -3.15
CA ILE A 7 4.12 5.61 -4.18
C ILE A 7 3.53 6.93 -4.66
N SER A 8 3.74 7.26 -5.92
CA SER A 8 3.23 8.50 -6.49
C SER A 8 2.86 8.31 -7.96
N LYS A 9 1.95 9.17 -8.45
CA LYS A 9 1.61 9.23 -9.88
C LYS A 9 1.96 10.62 -10.42
N ASN A 10 2.34 10.67 -11.69
CA ASN A 10 2.77 11.90 -12.34
C ASN A 10 1.62 12.85 -12.68
N ASN A 11 0.36 12.46 -12.50
CA ASN A 11 -0.81 13.20 -12.94
C ASN A 11 -1.66 13.79 -11.81
N LYS A 12 -1.09 14.07 -10.68
CA LYS A 12 -1.76 14.66 -9.50
C LYS A 12 -2.94 13.86 -8.94
N LYS A 13 -3.15 12.64 -9.40
CA LYS A 13 -4.18 11.75 -8.85
C LYS A 13 -3.59 10.97 -7.68
N PHE A 14 -4.43 10.72 -6.69
CA PHE A 14 -4.01 9.89 -5.58
C PHE A 14 -3.71 8.48 -6.08
N PRO A 15 -2.57 7.87 -5.69
CA PRO A 15 -2.12 6.63 -6.33
C PRO A 15 -2.93 5.38 -6.00
N ILE A 16 -3.66 5.38 -4.87
CA ILE A 16 -4.38 4.20 -4.41
C ILE A 16 -5.88 4.48 -4.35
N LYS A 17 -6.68 3.57 -4.89
CA LYS A 17 -8.14 3.63 -4.80
C LYS A 17 -8.61 3.07 -3.46
N GLY A 18 -9.71 3.62 -2.95
CA GLY A 18 -10.22 3.23 -1.64
C GLY A 18 -10.96 1.91 -1.63
N LEU A 19 -11.16 1.37 -0.43
CA LEU A 19 -11.85 0.11 -0.21
C LEU A 19 -13.31 0.14 -0.69
N ASN A 20 -13.99 1.27 -0.60
CA ASN A 20 -15.36 1.39 -1.10
C ASN A 20 -15.45 1.12 -2.60
N GLU A 21 -14.47 1.55 -3.38
CA GLU A 21 -14.40 1.23 -4.79
C GLU A 21 -14.14 -0.26 -5.02
N LEU A 22 -13.36 -0.89 -4.15
CA LEU A 22 -13.11 -2.33 -4.19
C LEU A 22 -14.35 -3.13 -3.79
N LEU A 23 -15.08 -2.68 -2.76
CA LEU A 23 -16.25 -3.39 -2.24
C LEU A 23 -17.51 -3.19 -3.07
N ALA A 24 -17.56 -2.15 -3.88
CA ALA A 24 -18.76 -1.85 -4.67
C ALA A 24 -19.24 -3.02 -5.51
N GLY A 25 -18.33 -3.86 -6.02
CA GLY A 25 -18.66 -5.03 -6.80
C GLY A 25 -19.21 -6.21 -6.01
N MET A 26 -19.14 -6.19 -4.68
CA MET A 26 -19.59 -7.32 -3.86
C MET A 26 -21.11 -7.47 -3.81
N TYR A 27 -21.84 -6.37 -4.00
CA TYR A 27 -23.29 -6.32 -3.87
C TYR A 27 -24.02 -6.18 -5.20
N TRP A 28 -23.28 -6.17 -6.32
CA TRP A 28 -23.81 -5.88 -7.63
C TRP A 28 -23.50 -7.02 -8.61
N ASN A 29 -23.84 -6.83 -9.87
CA ASN A 29 -23.68 -7.86 -10.89
C ASN A 29 -22.20 -8.09 -11.27
N ALA A 30 -21.95 -9.08 -12.13
CA ALA A 30 -20.61 -9.48 -12.56
C ALA A 30 -19.77 -8.33 -13.18
N ARG A 31 -20.43 -7.34 -13.76
CA ARG A 31 -19.77 -6.16 -14.36
C ARG A 31 -19.07 -5.33 -13.29
N LEU A 32 -19.72 -5.10 -12.15
CA LEU A 32 -19.15 -4.34 -11.04
C LEU A 32 -18.04 -5.13 -10.33
N LYS A 33 -18.19 -6.46 -10.27
CA LYS A 33 -17.12 -7.32 -9.75
C LYS A 33 -15.87 -7.22 -10.60
N LYS A 34 -16.02 -7.17 -11.92
CA LYS A 34 -14.89 -6.94 -12.83
C LYS A 34 -14.21 -5.59 -12.56
N PHE A 35 -14.99 -4.54 -12.37
CA PHE A 35 -14.46 -3.21 -12.01
C PHE A 35 -13.67 -3.26 -10.71
N GLN A 36 -14.17 -3.94 -9.69
CA GLN A 36 -13.48 -4.13 -8.42
C GLN A 36 -12.12 -4.79 -8.62
N ASN A 37 -12.05 -5.84 -9.42
CA ASN A 37 -10.81 -6.55 -9.71
C ASN A 37 -9.81 -5.64 -10.44
N GLU A 38 -10.28 -4.81 -11.36
CA GLU A 38 -9.43 -3.86 -12.08
C GLU A 38 -8.85 -2.79 -11.15
N VAL A 39 -9.64 -2.29 -10.19
CA VAL A 39 -9.18 -1.32 -9.19
C VAL A 39 -8.09 -1.94 -8.31
N LYS A 40 -8.32 -3.16 -7.82
CA LYS A 40 -7.32 -3.85 -7.01
C LYS A 40 -6.04 -4.11 -7.79
N ALA A 41 -6.16 -4.55 -9.05
CA ALA A 41 -5.00 -4.80 -9.91
C ALA A 41 -4.16 -3.53 -10.12
N GLU A 42 -4.81 -2.38 -10.28
CA GLU A 42 -4.12 -1.10 -10.41
C GLU A 42 -3.41 -0.70 -9.12
N ASN A 43 -4.06 -0.87 -7.96
CA ASN A 43 -3.44 -0.64 -6.67
C ASN A 43 -2.20 -1.52 -6.48
N ASP A 44 -2.33 -2.81 -6.77
CA ASP A 44 -1.24 -3.77 -6.68
C ASP A 44 -0.07 -3.38 -7.60
N LYS A 45 -0.39 -2.95 -8.82
CA LYS A 45 0.61 -2.50 -9.79
C LYS A 45 1.39 -1.29 -9.28
N GLN A 46 0.70 -0.28 -8.73
CA GLN A 46 1.35 0.90 -8.19
C GLN A 46 2.32 0.53 -7.06
N CYS A 47 1.91 -0.37 -6.18
CA CYS A 47 2.76 -0.85 -5.10
C CYS A 47 3.97 -1.63 -5.63
N ARG A 48 3.77 -2.53 -6.59
CA ARG A 48 4.87 -3.31 -7.18
C ARG A 48 5.91 -2.42 -7.86
N LEU A 49 5.47 -1.41 -8.61
CA LEU A 49 6.37 -0.49 -9.29
C LEU A 49 7.22 0.31 -8.29
N ALA A 50 6.60 0.78 -7.21
CA ALA A 50 7.29 1.51 -6.17
C ALA A 50 8.31 0.63 -5.45
N ILE A 51 7.93 -0.59 -5.10
CA ILE A 51 8.81 -1.54 -4.43
C ILE A 51 9.98 -1.91 -5.33
N GLN A 52 9.73 -2.14 -6.61
CA GLN A 52 10.81 -2.43 -7.56
C GLN A 52 11.80 -1.26 -7.66
N LYS A 53 11.31 -0.03 -7.61
CA LYS A 53 12.16 1.16 -7.67
C LYS A 53 13.01 1.34 -6.42
N TYR A 54 12.42 1.18 -5.24
CA TYR A 54 13.07 1.54 -3.97
C TYR A 54 13.69 0.36 -3.24
N LEU A 55 13.20 -0.86 -3.47
CA LEU A 55 13.64 -2.06 -2.76
C LEU A 55 14.24 -3.12 -3.69
N ARG A 56 14.76 -2.72 -4.82
CA ARG A 56 15.35 -3.66 -5.78
C ARG A 56 16.49 -4.45 -5.14
N GLY A 57 16.38 -5.77 -5.17
CA GLY A 57 17.39 -6.66 -4.59
C GLY A 57 17.35 -6.79 -3.08
N VAL A 58 16.42 -6.09 -2.42
CA VAL A 58 16.27 -6.16 -0.96
C VAL A 58 15.49 -7.41 -0.58
N LYS A 59 16.00 -8.16 0.39
CA LYS A 59 15.30 -9.29 1.02
C LYS A 59 15.35 -9.11 2.53
N ILE A 60 14.19 -9.14 3.15
CA ILE A 60 14.05 -8.92 4.59
C ILE A 60 13.60 -10.23 5.23
N GLU A 61 14.38 -10.75 6.15
CA GLU A 61 14.08 -12.02 6.83
C GLU A 61 13.60 -11.80 8.27
N ASN A 62 13.92 -10.65 8.84
CA ASN A 62 13.49 -10.31 10.19
C ASN A 62 12.08 -9.69 10.17
N PRO A 63 11.36 -9.72 11.30
CA PRO A 63 10.05 -9.07 11.38
C PRO A 63 10.13 -7.58 11.06
N ILE A 64 9.08 -7.06 10.45
CA ILE A 64 9.00 -5.65 10.05
C ILE A 64 7.79 -4.97 10.67
N ILE A 65 7.90 -3.65 10.81
CA ILE A 65 6.79 -2.76 11.09
C ILE A 65 6.69 -1.81 9.90
N CYS A 66 5.50 -1.70 9.31
CA CYS A 66 5.27 -0.78 8.20
C CYS A 66 4.55 0.46 8.70
N HIS A 67 5.15 1.62 8.47
CA HIS A 67 4.56 2.92 8.80
C HIS A 67 4.09 3.58 7.52
N PHE A 68 2.78 3.71 7.35
CA PHE A 68 2.18 4.29 6.16
C PHE A 68 1.85 5.75 6.40
N TYR A 69 2.43 6.63 5.59
CA TYR A 69 2.18 8.07 5.63
C TYR A 69 1.43 8.44 4.35
N VAL A 70 0.15 8.76 4.51
CA VAL A 70 -0.75 9.08 3.40
C VAL A 70 -0.87 10.59 3.29
N TYR A 71 -0.30 11.16 2.23
CA TYR A 71 -0.38 12.58 1.94
C TYR A 71 -1.48 12.80 0.90
N ALA A 72 -2.65 13.20 1.38
CA ALA A 72 -3.86 13.27 0.56
C ALA A 72 -4.04 14.65 -0.07
N LYS A 73 -4.60 14.69 -1.28
CA LYS A 73 -4.92 15.93 -1.99
C LYS A 73 -6.04 16.70 -1.31
N ASP A 74 -7.05 15.98 -0.83
CA ASP A 74 -8.25 16.54 -0.22
C ASP A 74 -8.51 15.90 1.14
N LYS A 75 -9.40 16.48 1.92
CA LYS A 75 -9.84 15.86 3.17
C LYS A 75 -10.51 14.53 2.86
N MET A 76 -9.97 13.47 3.44
CA MET A 76 -10.50 12.13 3.24
C MET A 76 -11.59 11.86 4.29
N HIS A 77 -12.80 11.59 3.83
CA HIS A 77 -13.91 11.28 4.73
C HIS A 77 -13.80 9.88 5.34
N ASP A 78 -13.07 8.99 4.71
CA ASP A 78 -12.95 7.61 5.14
C ASP A 78 -11.50 7.13 5.02
N ARG A 79 -10.69 7.49 6.01
CA ARG A 79 -9.27 7.11 6.05
C ARG A 79 -9.06 5.61 6.13
N GLY A 80 -9.90 4.91 6.89
CA GLY A 80 -9.83 3.47 7.02
C GLY A 80 -10.04 2.75 5.70
N ASN A 81 -10.85 3.33 4.82
CA ASN A 81 -11.10 2.81 3.48
C ASN A 81 -9.81 2.78 2.63
N ILE A 82 -9.07 3.89 2.64
CA ILE A 82 -7.79 3.97 1.91
C ILE A 82 -6.72 3.12 2.60
N ASN A 83 -6.63 3.19 3.92
CA ASN A 83 -5.61 2.47 4.68
C ASN A 83 -5.72 0.95 4.50
N SER A 84 -6.93 0.42 4.51
CA SER A 84 -7.15 -1.02 4.31
C SER A 84 -6.76 -1.49 2.92
N ALA A 85 -7.14 -0.72 1.88
CA ALA A 85 -6.77 -1.04 0.51
C ALA A 85 -5.26 -0.95 0.30
N LEU A 86 -4.63 0.08 0.85
CA LEU A 86 -3.19 0.29 0.76
C LEU A 86 -2.41 -0.83 1.43
N GLU A 87 -2.76 -1.18 2.65
CA GLU A 87 -2.06 -2.24 3.39
C GLU A 87 -2.12 -3.56 2.62
N LYS A 88 -3.30 -3.94 2.15
CA LYS A 88 -3.46 -5.19 1.40
C LYS A 88 -2.60 -5.21 0.14
N SER A 89 -2.69 -4.18 -0.68
CA SER A 89 -1.93 -4.12 -1.94
C SER A 89 -0.42 -4.05 -1.70
N PHE A 90 0.00 -3.30 -0.67
CA PHE A 90 1.43 -3.16 -0.36
C PHE A 90 2.02 -4.47 0.16
N MET A 91 1.34 -5.16 1.08
CA MET A 91 1.81 -6.44 1.61
C MET A 91 1.86 -7.51 0.52
N ASP A 92 0.83 -7.57 -0.33
CA ASP A 92 0.83 -8.50 -1.46
C ASP A 92 2.00 -8.22 -2.41
N ALA A 93 2.31 -6.95 -2.65
CA ALA A 93 3.41 -6.56 -3.53
C ALA A 93 4.78 -6.90 -2.93
N LEU A 94 4.96 -6.73 -1.62
CA LEU A 94 6.21 -7.13 -0.96
C LEU A 94 6.48 -8.63 -1.13
N GLN A 95 5.43 -9.46 -1.03
CA GLN A 95 5.54 -10.89 -1.25
C GLN A 95 5.82 -11.23 -2.72
N GLN A 96 5.09 -10.60 -3.64
CA GLN A 96 5.24 -10.84 -5.08
C GLN A 96 6.62 -10.46 -5.59
N LYS A 97 7.24 -9.45 -5.01
CA LYS A 97 8.60 -9.02 -5.34
C LYS A 97 9.67 -9.71 -4.49
N SER A 98 9.26 -10.68 -3.68
CA SER A 98 10.16 -11.48 -2.83
C SER A 98 10.98 -10.65 -1.85
N VAL A 99 10.48 -9.49 -1.43
CA VAL A 99 11.10 -8.69 -0.37
C VAL A 99 10.88 -9.37 0.98
N ILE A 100 9.66 -9.87 1.20
CA ILE A 100 9.33 -10.71 2.35
C ILE A 100 8.77 -12.04 1.85
N LYS A 101 8.88 -13.07 2.68
CA LYS A 101 8.44 -14.42 2.32
C LYS A 101 6.92 -14.54 2.36
N ASN A 102 6.28 -13.97 3.38
CA ASN A 102 4.84 -13.94 3.55
C ASN A 102 4.45 -12.80 4.47
N ASP A 103 3.15 -12.55 4.64
CA ASP A 103 2.63 -11.47 5.49
C ASP A 103 2.08 -11.97 6.82
N THR A 104 2.56 -13.09 7.31
CA THR A 104 2.15 -13.64 8.61
C THR A 104 2.67 -12.77 9.76
N PHE A 105 2.05 -12.93 10.93
CA PHE A 105 2.43 -12.22 12.15
C PHE A 105 3.91 -12.35 12.50
N ASP A 106 4.54 -13.45 12.11
CA ASP A 106 5.96 -13.67 12.38
C ASP A 106 6.86 -12.74 11.56
N LEU A 107 6.41 -12.25 10.43
CA LEU A 107 7.18 -11.38 9.55
C LEU A 107 6.65 -9.95 9.50
N VAL A 108 5.33 -9.76 9.60
CA VAL A 108 4.73 -8.42 9.68
C VAL A 108 4.21 -8.23 11.08
N TYR A 109 5.01 -7.59 11.91
CA TYR A 109 4.71 -7.44 13.33
C TYR A 109 3.60 -6.42 13.58
N ASP A 110 3.63 -5.30 12.87
CA ASP A 110 2.64 -4.23 13.04
C ASP A 110 2.58 -3.32 11.83
N SER A 111 1.52 -2.53 11.75
CA SER A 111 1.37 -1.47 10.76
C SER A 111 0.80 -0.23 11.43
N THR A 112 1.33 0.94 11.09
CA THR A 112 0.80 2.22 11.57
C THR A 112 0.38 3.08 10.39
N PHE A 113 -0.60 3.97 10.61
CA PHE A 113 -1.17 4.80 9.55
C PHE A 113 -1.25 6.25 10.00
N HIS A 114 -0.72 7.16 9.17
CA HIS A 114 -0.74 8.60 9.39
C HIS A 114 -1.26 9.27 8.13
N THR A 115 -2.16 10.23 8.30
CA THR A 115 -2.75 10.96 7.17
C THR A 115 -2.52 12.45 7.34
N GLU A 116 -1.99 13.09 6.30
CA GLU A 116 -1.84 14.54 6.22
C GLU A 116 -2.39 15.08 4.92
N LEU A 117 -2.82 16.33 4.91
CA LEU A 117 -3.24 17.03 3.71
C LEU A 117 -2.00 17.59 3.00
N CYS A 118 -1.84 17.25 1.72
CA CYS A 118 -0.76 17.79 0.89
C CYS A 118 -1.26 17.96 -0.54
N ARG A 119 -1.80 19.14 -0.84
CA ARG A 119 -2.47 19.41 -2.12
C ARG A 119 -1.51 19.46 -3.30
N ASP A 120 -0.28 19.88 -3.07
CA ASP A 120 0.68 20.10 -4.15
C ASP A 120 1.32 18.80 -4.63
N ASN A 121 1.44 17.82 -3.75
CA ASN A 121 2.12 16.56 -4.08
C ASN A 121 1.49 15.39 -3.31
N PRO A 122 0.26 14.98 -3.68
CA PRO A 122 -0.38 13.83 -3.03
C PRO A 122 0.43 12.55 -3.32
N ARG A 123 0.73 11.82 -2.27
CA ARG A 123 1.56 10.62 -2.36
C ARG A 123 1.40 9.76 -1.13
N ILE A 124 1.98 8.57 -1.18
CA ILE A 124 2.09 7.69 -0.03
C ILE A 124 3.58 7.43 0.19
N GLU A 125 4.03 7.55 1.43
CA GLU A 125 5.38 7.15 1.84
C GLU A 125 5.25 6.02 2.83
N VAL A 126 5.97 4.93 2.59
CA VAL A 126 5.99 3.78 3.48
C VAL A 126 7.38 3.65 4.06
N ILE A 127 7.49 3.70 5.37
CA ILE A 127 8.73 3.42 6.07
C ILE A 127 8.65 2.00 6.62
N ILE A 128 9.54 1.14 6.16
CA ILE A 128 9.63 -0.24 6.64
C ILE A 128 10.75 -0.28 7.68
N GLU A 129 10.38 -0.57 8.90
CA GLU A 129 11.32 -0.73 10.01
C GLU A 129 11.56 -2.22 10.20
N GLU A 130 12.80 -2.65 9.92
CA GLU A 130 13.20 -4.03 10.16
C GLU A 130 13.64 -4.16 11.62
N MET A 131 13.00 -5.09 12.33
CA MET A 131 13.34 -5.34 13.73
C MET A 131 14.66 -6.10 13.81
N GLU A 132 15.48 -5.77 14.80
CA GLU A 132 16.75 -6.47 14.97
C GLU A 132 16.49 -7.92 15.36
N GLY A 133 17.20 -8.84 14.68
CA GLY A 133 17.21 -10.25 15.03
C GLY A 133 17.98 -10.47 16.33
N GLU A 134 17.51 -11.42 17.12
CA GLU A 134 18.25 -11.85 18.30
C GLU A 134 19.46 -12.71 17.92
#